data_b95c877c50d92cd3f74c2ec577cd43b0
#
_entry.id   b95c877c50d92cd3f74c2ec577cd43b0
#
_cell.length_a   1.000
_cell.length_b   1.000
_cell.length_c   1.000
_cell.angle_alpha   90.00
_cell.angle_beta   90.00
_cell.angle_gamma   90.00
#
_symmetry.space_group_name_H-M   'P 1'
#
loop_
_entity.id
_entity.type
_entity.pdbx_description
1 polymer ?
#
loop_
_entity_poly.entity_id
_entity_poly.type
_entity_poly.pdbx_seq_one_letter_code
_entity_poly.pdbx_strand_id
1 'polypeptide(L)'
;MVEQAKSRVAAVKESLTDQAAAPGAPKPPVKKKEEGPKPTDAAEHALVKKLKSKFGEAIGEATEFIGQLSVTVDGQRIVEICDFLNSDAAETRFNYLSDLTCVHYPDRRTEPFEIVYNLFSIEENERVRLKVRTKDSVDSVTGVWPAANWLEREVFDLFGVRFNNHPDLRRLLLPPDWEGHPLRKDYPLEFIENAWTANHLPVMTEVEMEQLHQRRAYGLDLLSVPEERMMREIFIGGKEVMPKDK
;
A
#
# COMPACT_ATOMS: atom_id res chain seq x y z
N MET A 1 -12.13 48.85 -1.96
CA MET A 1 -12.62 47.52 -2.33
C MET A 1 -12.11 46.39 -1.43
N VAL A 2 -10.85 46.34 -1.08
CA VAL A 2 -10.27 45.28 -0.22
C VAL A 2 -10.81 45.29 1.23
N GLU A 3 -11.08 46.48 1.80
CA GLU A 3 -11.65 46.60 3.15
C GLU A 3 -13.11 46.14 3.24
N GLN A 4 -13.91 46.40 2.21
CA GLN A 4 -15.30 45.89 2.12
C GLN A 4 -15.38 44.37 1.96
N ALA A 5 -14.39 43.76 1.34
CA ALA A 5 -14.32 42.30 1.25
C ALA A 5 -13.96 41.65 2.59
N LYS A 6 -13.05 42.27 3.36
CA LYS A 6 -12.67 41.82 4.71
C LYS A 6 -13.82 41.89 5.70
N SER A 7 -14.63 42.96 5.64
CA SER A 7 -15.80 43.12 6.52
C SER A 7 -16.91 42.12 6.21
N ARG A 8 -17.10 41.76 4.92
CA ARG A 8 -18.05 40.71 4.52
C ARG A 8 -17.62 39.31 4.96
N VAL A 9 -16.33 38.99 4.89
CA VAL A 9 -15.79 37.72 5.37
C VAL A 9 -15.88 37.59 6.90
N ALA A 10 -15.69 38.71 7.65
CA ALA A 10 -15.89 38.73 9.09
C ALA A 10 -17.35 38.48 9.47
N ALA A 11 -18.29 39.15 8.80
CA ALA A 11 -19.73 38.97 9.04
C ALA A 11 -20.24 37.56 8.71
N VAL A 12 -19.68 36.90 7.67
CA VAL A 12 -20.01 35.49 7.34
C VAL A 12 -19.44 34.54 8.38
N LYS A 13 -18.25 34.80 8.91
CA LYS A 13 -17.68 33.98 10.00
C LYS A 13 -18.48 34.07 11.28
N GLU A 14 -18.95 35.25 11.64
CA GLU A 14 -19.80 35.46 12.82
C GLU A 14 -21.15 34.77 12.70
N SER A 15 -21.80 34.82 11.53
CA SER A 15 -23.05 34.11 11.28
C SER A 15 -22.93 32.58 11.24
N LEU A 16 -21.74 32.02 10.93
CA LEU A 16 -21.49 30.58 10.97
C LEU A 16 -21.19 30.06 12.38
N THR A 17 -20.65 30.94 13.28
CA THR A 17 -20.44 30.56 14.69
C THR A 17 -21.73 30.57 15.49
N ASP A 18 -22.69 31.45 15.18
CA ASP A 18 -23.97 31.49 15.87
C ASP A 18 -24.94 30.33 15.49
N GLN A 19 -24.73 29.69 14.37
CA GLN A 19 -25.52 28.50 13.99
C GLN A 19 -25.02 27.18 14.62
N ALA A 20 -23.87 27.19 15.27
CA ALA A 20 -23.27 25.98 15.89
C ALA A 20 -23.72 25.70 17.34
N ALA A 21 -24.60 26.52 17.93
CA ALA A 21 -25.04 26.37 19.30
C ALA A 21 -26.56 26.21 19.45
N ALA A 22 -27.15 25.17 18.89
CA ALA A 22 -28.48 24.71 19.33
C ALA A 22 -28.28 23.50 20.28
N PRO A 23 -28.71 23.61 21.56
CA PRO A 23 -28.60 22.51 22.51
C PRO A 23 -29.71 21.50 22.26
N GLY A 24 -29.34 20.22 21.99
CA GLY A 24 -30.22 19.13 22.32
C GLY A 24 -30.92 18.33 21.23
N ALA A 25 -30.30 18.10 20.07
CA ALA A 25 -30.70 16.93 19.30
C ALA A 25 -30.00 15.68 19.86
N PRO A 26 -30.74 14.60 20.27
CA PRO A 26 -30.14 13.37 20.72
C PRO A 26 -29.30 12.80 19.58
N LYS A 27 -28.00 12.62 19.81
CA LYS A 27 -27.12 11.95 18.84
C LYS A 27 -27.73 10.57 18.54
N PRO A 28 -27.88 10.20 17.27
CA PRO A 28 -28.39 8.88 16.94
C PRO A 28 -27.51 7.82 17.62
N PRO A 29 -28.06 6.72 18.13
CA PRO A 29 -27.30 5.71 18.82
C PRO A 29 -26.20 5.23 17.88
N VAL A 30 -24.95 5.39 18.33
CA VAL A 30 -23.79 4.86 17.62
C VAL A 30 -23.99 3.35 17.59
N LYS A 31 -24.40 2.79 16.45
CA LYS A 31 -24.42 1.35 16.23
C LYS A 31 -23.01 0.87 16.56
N LYS A 32 -22.89 0.03 17.59
CA LYS A 32 -21.64 -0.70 17.85
C LYS A 32 -21.26 -1.35 16.54
N LYS A 33 -20.09 -1.02 16.00
CA LYS A 33 -19.54 -1.76 14.85
C LYS A 33 -19.50 -3.21 15.28
N GLU A 34 -20.23 -4.06 14.61
CA GLU A 34 -20.08 -5.52 14.76
C GLU A 34 -18.61 -5.82 14.53
N GLU A 35 -17.96 -6.41 15.53
CA GLU A 35 -16.59 -6.85 15.40
C GLU A 35 -16.55 -7.87 14.29
N GLY A 36 -15.84 -7.57 13.20
CA GLY A 36 -15.66 -8.51 12.10
C GLY A 36 -14.96 -9.79 12.56
N PRO A 37 -14.92 -10.81 11.71
CA PRO A 37 -14.26 -12.08 12.03
C PRO A 37 -12.82 -11.81 12.46
N LYS A 38 -12.37 -12.53 13.53
CA LYS A 38 -10.99 -12.43 14.03
C LYS A 38 -10.17 -13.61 13.49
N PRO A 39 -8.86 -13.44 13.26
CA PRO A 39 -7.99 -14.56 12.90
C PRO A 39 -7.96 -15.58 14.05
N THR A 40 -7.98 -16.86 13.71
CA THR A 40 -7.87 -18.00 14.64
C THR A 40 -6.45 -18.57 14.58
N ASP A 41 -6.00 -19.17 15.68
CA ASP A 41 -4.74 -19.89 15.71
C ASP A 41 -4.83 -21.15 14.83
N ALA A 42 -3.86 -21.34 13.95
CA ALA A 42 -3.77 -22.45 13.02
C ALA A 42 -2.58 -23.39 13.31
N ALA A 43 -2.06 -23.39 14.53
CA ALA A 43 -0.90 -24.23 14.89
C ALA A 43 -1.17 -25.75 14.67
N GLU A 44 -2.44 -26.17 14.75
CA GLU A 44 -2.88 -27.55 14.55
C GLU A 44 -3.09 -27.95 13.09
N HIS A 45 -2.99 -27.02 12.15
CA HIS A 45 -3.17 -27.30 10.72
C HIS A 45 -2.13 -28.30 10.22
N ALA A 46 -2.53 -29.28 9.40
CA ALA A 46 -1.66 -30.36 8.93
C ALA A 46 -0.38 -29.86 8.25
N LEU A 47 -0.50 -28.85 7.36
CA LEU A 47 0.63 -28.22 6.71
C LEU A 47 1.59 -27.56 7.69
N VAL A 48 1.06 -26.87 8.70
CA VAL A 48 1.89 -26.18 9.73
C VAL A 48 2.65 -27.19 10.57
N LYS A 49 2.00 -28.29 10.98
CA LYS A 49 2.68 -29.39 11.72
C LYS A 49 3.82 -29.98 10.90
N LYS A 50 3.59 -30.20 9.61
CA LYS A 50 4.59 -30.75 8.70
C LYS A 50 5.77 -29.77 8.51
N LEU A 51 5.49 -28.49 8.31
CA LEU A 51 6.52 -27.47 8.24
C LEU A 51 7.33 -27.38 9.55
N LYS A 52 6.67 -27.36 10.71
CA LYS A 52 7.32 -27.37 12.02
C LYS A 52 8.19 -28.61 12.26
N SER A 53 7.74 -29.78 11.83
CA SER A 53 8.51 -31.02 11.98
C SER A 53 9.80 -31.02 11.16
N LYS A 54 9.80 -30.34 9.99
CA LYS A 54 10.97 -30.28 9.09
C LYS A 54 11.88 -29.10 9.37
N PHE A 55 11.32 -27.93 9.64
CA PHE A 55 12.06 -26.67 9.76
C PHE A 55 12.17 -26.15 11.19
N GLY A 56 11.46 -26.76 12.15
CA GLY A 56 11.56 -26.43 13.57
C GLY A 56 11.23 -24.98 13.88
N GLU A 57 12.18 -24.29 14.49
CA GLU A 57 12.06 -22.90 14.95
C GLU A 57 11.94 -21.88 13.80
N ALA A 58 12.29 -22.24 12.57
CA ALA A 58 12.11 -21.35 11.42
C ALA A 58 10.64 -21.07 11.09
N ILE A 59 9.71 -21.85 11.65
CA ILE A 59 8.27 -21.65 11.50
C ILE A 59 7.72 -20.99 12.76
N GLY A 60 7.33 -19.74 12.62
CA GLY A 60 6.77 -18.94 13.72
C GLY A 60 5.26 -19.11 13.90
N GLU A 61 4.58 -17.99 14.02
CA GLU A 61 3.14 -17.90 14.21
C GLU A 61 2.38 -18.36 12.96
N ALA A 62 1.33 -19.16 13.17
CA ALA A 62 0.41 -19.56 12.11
C ALA A 62 -1.02 -19.13 12.48
N THR A 63 -1.69 -18.47 11.56
CA THR A 63 -3.04 -17.94 11.74
C THR A 63 -3.92 -18.31 10.56
N GLU A 64 -5.17 -18.58 10.80
CA GLU A 64 -6.19 -18.78 9.77
C GLU A 64 -7.21 -17.65 9.83
N PHE A 65 -7.50 -17.05 8.70
CA PHE A 65 -8.49 -15.99 8.56
C PHE A 65 -9.34 -16.22 7.32
N ILE A 66 -10.65 -16.42 7.52
CA ILE A 66 -11.62 -16.67 6.43
C ILE A 66 -11.13 -17.80 5.49
N GLY A 67 -10.70 -18.92 6.07
CA GLY A 67 -10.22 -20.08 5.30
C GLY A 67 -8.87 -19.89 4.62
N GLN A 68 -8.14 -18.81 4.93
CA GLN A 68 -6.81 -18.58 4.40
C GLN A 68 -5.75 -18.76 5.49
N LEU A 69 -4.90 -19.75 5.31
CA LEU A 69 -3.77 -20.03 6.17
C LEU A 69 -2.65 -19.02 5.92
N SER A 70 -2.12 -18.44 7.00
CA SER A 70 -0.97 -17.55 6.98
C SER A 70 0.08 -18.06 7.97
N VAL A 71 1.32 -18.19 7.53
CA VAL A 71 2.44 -18.72 8.34
C VAL A 71 3.59 -17.74 8.30
N THR A 72 4.08 -17.34 9.48
CA THR A 72 5.29 -16.53 9.59
C THR A 72 6.50 -17.44 9.54
N VAL A 73 7.48 -17.11 8.71
CA VAL A 73 8.68 -17.92 8.48
C VAL A 73 9.95 -17.07 8.58
N ASP A 74 11.06 -17.71 8.96
CA ASP A 74 12.35 -17.06 9.01
C ASP A 74 12.87 -16.76 7.60
N GLY A 75 13.27 -15.50 7.37
CA GLY A 75 13.81 -15.05 6.09
C GLY A 75 15.10 -15.74 5.66
N GLN A 76 15.91 -16.24 6.60
CA GLN A 76 17.14 -16.96 6.29
C GLN A 76 16.88 -18.34 5.64
N ARG A 77 15.72 -18.92 5.89
CA ARG A 77 15.35 -20.24 5.36
C ARG A 77 14.21 -20.20 4.36
N ILE A 78 13.85 -19.02 3.87
CA ILE A 78 12.71 -18.84 2.96
C ILE A 78 12.85 -19.68 1.69
N VAL A 79 14.02 -19.73 1.09
CA VAL A 79 14.27 -20.49 -0.15
C VAL A 79 14.06 -21.98 0.07
N GLU A 80 14.59 -22.54 1.17
CA GLU A 80 14.42 -23.96 1.50
C GLU A 80 12.95 -24.32 1.75
N ILE A 81 12.21 -23.42 2.44
CA ILE A 81 10.79 -23.61 2.72
C ILE A 81 9.98 -23.54 1.43
N CYS A 82 10.27 -22.57 0.56
CA CYS A 82 9.61 -22.42 -0.73
C CYS A 82 9.89 -23.60 -1.66
N ASP A 83 11.14 -24.06 -1.70
CA ASP A 83 11.53 -25.24 -2.50
C ASP A 83 10.82 -26.50 -2.00
N PHE A 84 10.72 -26.68 -0.68
CA PHE A 84 9.95 -27.77 -0.11
C PHE A 84 8.46 -27.69 -0.48
N LEU A 85 7.84 -26.52 -0.40
CA LEU A 85 6.42 -26.34 -0.73
C LEU A 85 6.14 -26.52 -2.22
N ASN A 86 7.10 -26.25 -3.09
CA ASN A 86 6.98 -26.53 -4.53
C ASN A 86 7.29 -27.97 -4.90
N SER A 87 7.84 -28.76 -3.97
CA SER A 87 8.19 -30.17 -4.22
C SER A 87 7.02 -31.11 -3.90
N ASP A 88 7.05 -32.30 -4.50
CA ASP A 88 6.06 -33.35 -4.24
C ASP A 88 6.11 -33.91 -2.79
N ALA A 89 7.16 -33.57 -2.03
CA ALA A 89 7.31 -33.95 -0.63
C ALA A 89 6.34 -33.22 0.32
N ALA A 90 5.69 -32.18 -0.14
CA ALA A 90 4.80 -31.34 0.65
C ALA A 90 3.34 -31.87 0.73
N GLU A 91 2.99 -33.05 0.21
CA GLU A 91 1.60 -33.53 0.03
C GLU A 91 0.77 -32.63 -0.89
N THR A 92 0.61 -31.35 -0.51
CA THR A 92 0.03 -30.31 -1.35
C THR A 92 1.19 -29.53 -1.99
N ARG A 93 1.33 -29.66 -3.27
CA ARG A 93 2.35 -28.95 -4.04
C ARG A 93 1.88 -27.54 -4.38
N PHE A 94 2.55 -26.53 -3.86
CA PHE A 94 2.30 -25.12 -4.20
C PHE A 94 3.13 -24.72 -5.42
N ASN A 95 2.64 -25.07 -6.59
CA ASN A 95 3.33 -24.88 -7.86
C ASN A 95 3.19 -23.47 -8.44
N TYR A 96 2.34 -22.62 -7.86
CA TYR A 96 2.06 -21.28 -8.38
C TYR A 96 2.27 -20.20 -7.32
N LEU A 97 3.18 -19.26 -7.59
CA LEU A 97 3.30 -18.02 -6.86
C LEU A 97 2.30 -17.00 -7.44
N SER A 98 1.19 -16.83 -6.75
CA SER A 98 0.11 -15.92 -7.20
C SER A 98 0.53 -14.46 -7.12
N ASP A 99 1.22 -14.11 -6.03
CA ASP A 99 1.62 -12.73 -5.76
C ASP A 99 2.73 -12.70 -4.70
N LEU A 100 3.56 -11.66 -4.77
CA LEU A 100 4.58 -11.32 -3.78
C LEU A 100 4.54 -9.82 -3.56
N THR A 101 4.31 -9.40 -2.32
CA THR A 101 4.23 -7.99 -1.97
C THR A 101 4.92 -7.71 -0.64
N CYS A 102 5.02 -6.43 -0.29
CA CYS A 102 5.64 -5.99 0.96
C CYS A 102 4.73 -5.03 1.71
N VAL A 103 4.79 -5.09 3.03
CA VAL A 103 4.13 -4.15 3.93
C VAL A 103 5.18 -3.49 4.81
N HIS A 104 5.14 -2.16 4.89
CA HIS A 104 6.00 -1.39 5.78
C HIS A 104 5.27 -1.04 7.07
N TYR A 105 5.85 -1.45 8.21
CA TYR A 105 5.39 -1.17 9.58
C TYR A 105 6.39 -0.24 10.28
N PRO A 106 6.23 1.08 10.24
CA PRO A 106 7.19 2.04 10.80
C PRO A 106 7.37 1.90 12.32
N ASP A 107 6.37 1.34 13.02
CA ASP A 107 6.42 1.11 14.47
C ASP A 107 7.36 -0.03 14.87
N ARG A 108 7.70 -0.94 13.94
CA ARG A 108 8.63 -2.04 14.17
C ARG A 108 10.06 -1.57 13.92
N ARG A 109 10.86 -1.44 14.98
CA ARG A 109 12.23 -0.91 14.86
C ARG A 109 13.24 -1.91 14.27
N THR A 110 13.08 -3.20 14.56
CA THR A 110 14.05 -4.24 14.15
C THR A 110 13.77 -4.77 12.75
N GLU A 111 12.50 -5.02 12.41
CA GLU A 111 12.06 -5.65 11.18
C GLU A 111 10.84 -4.89 10.62
N PRO A 112 11.05 -3.70 10.04
CA PRO A 112 9.96 -2.84 9.60
C PRO A 112 9.22 -3.38 8.37
N PHE A 113 9.84 -4.29 7.61
CA PHE A 113 9.24 -4.85 6.41
C PHE A 113 8.72 -6.26 6.64
N GLU A 114 7.53 -6.53 6.12
CA GLU A 114 6.92 -7.85 6.09
C GLU A 114 6.63 -8.21 4.63
N ILE A 115 7.42 -9.16 4.09
CA ILE A 115 7.22 -9.67 2.73
C ILE A 115 6.19 -10.77 2.81
N VAL A 116 5.22 -10.72 1.92
CA VAL A 116 4.07 -11.63 1.87
C VAL A 116 4.10 -12.38 0.55
N TYR A 117 4.24 -13.70 0.63
CA TYR A 117 4.19 -14.61 -0.51
C TYR A 117 2.83 -15.29 -0.52
N ASN A 118 2.03 -15.09 -1.55
CA ASN A 118 0.76 -15.76 -1.75
C ASN A 118 0.95 -16.94 -2.69
N LEU A 119 0.95 -18.15 -2.14
CA LEU A 119 1.15 -19.39 -2.87
C LEU A 119 -0.19 -20.07 -3.12
N PHE A 120 -0.28 -20.73 -4.27
CA PHE A 120 -1.47 -21.45 -4.69
C PHE A 120 -1.10 -22.83 -5.25
N SER A 121 -1.84 -23.84 -4.87
CA SER A 121 -1.80 -25.17 -5.46
C SER A 121 -2.90 -25.27 -6.51
N ILE A 122 -2.51 -25.46 -7.77
CA ILE A 122 -3.48 -25.61 -8.87
C ILE A 122 -4.18 -26.96 -8.79
N GLU A 123 -3.48 -27.99 -8.28
CA GLU A 123 -3.99 -29.35 -8.20
C GLU A 123 -5.04 -29.52 -7.09
N GLU A 124 -4.72 -29.02 -5.88
CA GLU A 124 -5.56 -29.17 -4.71
C GLU A 124 -6.49 -27.98 -4.46
N ASN A 125 -6.36 -26.90 -5.24
CA ASN A 125 -7.10 -25.64 -5.06
C ASN A 125 -6.92 -25.04 -3.66
N GLU A 126 -5.75 -25.21 -3.07
CA GLU A 126 -5.39 -24.69 -1.75
C GLU A 126 -4.52 -23.44 -1.85
N ARG A 127 -4.63 -22.60 -0.82
CA ARG A 127 -3.86 -21.35 -0.71
C ARG A 127 -3.13 -21.30 0.61
N VAL A 128 -1.87 -20.85 0.56
CA VAL A 128 -1.10 -20.53 1.76
C VAL A 128 -0.40 -19.19 1.58
N ARG A 129 -0.35 -18.44 2.64
CA ARG A 129 0.38 -17.18 2.71
C ARG A 129 1.59 -17.34 3.62
N LEU A 130 2.79 -17.10 3.09
CA LEU A 130 3.99 -17.01 3.91
C LEU A 130 4.29 -15.55 4.19
N LYS A 131 4.72 -15.24 5.41
CA LYS A 131 5.12 -13.92 5.86
C LYS A 131 6.55 -13.97 6.37
N VAL A 132 7.40 -13.14 5.79
CA VAL A 132 8.80 -12.98 6.19
C VAL A 132 9.00 -11.59 6.73
N ARG A 133 9.51 -11.49 7.95
CA ARG A 133 9.91 -10.20 8.51
C ARG A 133 11.38 -9.95 8.21
N THR A 134 11.70 -8.74 7.78
CA THR A 134 13.08 -8.37 7.48
C THR A 134 13.33 -6.88 7.76
N LYS A 135 14.60 -6.58 7.95
CA LYS A 135 15.06 -5.20 8.08
C LYS A 135 15.35 -4.57 6.71
N ASP A 136 16.16 -5.24 5.91
CA ASP A 136 16.71 -4.66 4.69
C ASP A 136 16.73 -5.64 3.51
N SER A 137 16.87 -6.95 3.77
CA SER A 137 17.07 -7.93 2.70
C SER A 137 16.53 -9.31 3.04
N VAL A 138 16.25 -10.08 2.00
CA VAL A 138 15.84 -11.49 2.05
C VAL A 138 16.39 -12.21 0.84
N ASP A 139 16.49 -13.54 0.88
CA ASP A 139 16.94 -14.31 -0.27
C ASP A 139 15.85 -14.44 -1.33
N SER A 140 16.27 -14.34 -2.60
CA SER A 140 15.37 -14.43 -3.75
C SER A 140 14.82 -15.83 -3.93
N VAL A 141 13.54 -15.94 -4.27
CA VAL A 141 12.86 -17.19 -4.61
C VAL A 141 12.67 -17.38 -6.12
N THR A 142 13.38 -16.59 -6.94
CA THR A 142 13.35 -16.71 -8.42
C THR A 142 13.79 -18.07 -8.91
N GLY A 143 14.65 -18.77 -8.17
CA GLY A 143 15.06 -20.14 -8.49
C GLY A 143 13.95 -21.16 -8.30
N VAL A 144 12.97 -20.90 -7.46
CA VAL A 144 11.81 -21.76 -7.20
C VAL A 144 10.65 -21.42 -8.15
N TRP A 145 10.31 -20.14 -8.24
CA TRP A 145 9.27 -19.64 -9.13
C TRP A 145 9.81 -18.49 -10.00
N PRO A 146 9.96 -18.68 -11.31
CA PRO A 146 10.43 -17.60 -12.20
C PRO A 146 9.57 -16.34 -12.18
N ALA A 147 8.29 -16.46 -11.84
CA ALA A 147 7.37 -15.32 -11.68
C ALA A 147 7.83 -14.33 -10.60
N ALA A 148 8.56 -14.79 -9.58
CA ALA A 148 9.11 -13.97 -8.52
C ALA A 148 10.04 -12.87 -9.04
N ASN A 149 10.70 -13.06 -10.18
CA ASN A 149 11.63 -12.07 -10.74
C ASN A 149 11.00 -10.68 -10.84
N TRP A 150 9.82 -10.57 -11.40
CA TRP A 150 9.14 -9.28 -11.57
C TRP A 150 8.59 -8.73 -10.26
N LEU A 151 8.01 -9.58 -9.43
CA LEU A 151 7.41 -9.21 -8.15
C LEU A 151 8.46 -8.75 -7.13
N GLU A 152 9.61 -9.43 -7.08
CA GLU A 152 10.74 -9.03 -6.23
C GLU A 152 11.34 -7.68 -6.66
N ARG A 153 11.44 -7.44 -7.96
CA ARG A 153 11.86 -6.13 -8.49
C ARG A 153 10.88 -5.02 -8.17
N GLU A 154 9.57 -5.29 -8.20
CA GLU A 154 8.55 -4.34 -7.78
C GLU A 154 8.70 -3.98 -6.30
N VAL A 155 8.86 -4.98 -5.43
CA VAL A 155 9.10 -4.74 -4.00
C VAL A 155 10.40 -3.98 -3.77
N PHE A 156 11.48 -4.33 -4.47
CA PHE A 156 12.72 -3.57 -4.40
C PHE A 156 12.53 -2.13 -4.84
N ASP A 157 11.83 -1.89 -5.92
CA ASP A 157 11.62 -0.56 -6.48
C ASP A 157 10.79 0.34 -5.55
N LEU A 158 9.68 -0.17 -5.02
CA LEU A 158 8.71 0.62 -4.26
C LEU A 158 8.98 0.68 -2.75
N PHE A 159 9.63 -0.33 -2.17
CA PHE A 159 9.94 -0.41 -0.74
C PHE A 159 11.44 -0.38 -0.42
N GLY A 160 12.32 -0.70 -1.37
CA GLY A 160 13.76 -0.73 -1.20
C GLY A 160 14.29 -1.95 -0.44
N VAL A 161 13.51 -3.02 -0.35
CA VAL A 161 13.97 -4.30 0.20
C VAL A 161 14.81 -5.01 -0.85
N ARG A 162 16.02 -5.44 -0.48
CA ARG A 162 16.93 -6.14 -1.39
C ARG A 162 16.67 -7.64 -1.40
N PHE A 163 16.70 -8.24 -2.58
CA PHE A 163 16.62 -9.69 -2.74
C PHE A 163 18.01 -10.23 -3.10
N ASN A 164 18.63 -10.94 -2.15
CA ASN A 164 19.94 -11.54 -2.36
C ASN A 164 19.85 -12.64 -3.43
N ASN A 165 20.88 -12.79 -4.25
CA ASN A 165 20.95 -13.79 -5.34
C ASN A 165 19.87 -13.61 -6.40
N HIS A 166 19.20 -12.47 -6.47
CA HIS A 166 18.31 -12.15 -7.57
C HIS A 166 19.14 -11.95 -8.87
N PRO A 167 18.73 -12.50 -10.00
CA PRO A 167 19.53 -12.48 -11.25
C PRO A 167 19.71 -11.08 -11.84
N ASP A 168 18.73 -10.17 -11.65
CA ASP A 168 18.76 -8.81 -12.21
C ASP A 168 17.90 -7.87 -11.38
N LEU A 169 18.39 -7.44 -10.22
CA LEU A 169 17.68 -6.56 -9.28
C LEU A 169 17.85 -5.08 -9.67
N ARG A 170 17.03 -4.62 -10.58
CA ARG A 170 16.95 -3.21 -11.00
C ARG A 170 15.52 -2.68 -10.89
N ARG A 171 15.36 -1.36 -10.85
CA ARG A 171 14.04 -0.71 -10.83
C ARG A 171 13.16 -1.20 -11.98
N LEU A 172 11.86 -1.28 -11.74
CA LEU A 172 10.87 -1.79 -12.68
C LEU A 172 9.87 -0.72 -13.12
N LEU A 173 9.26 -0.05 -12.16
CA LEU A 173 8.18 0.91 -12.37
C LEU A 173 8.65 2.35 -12.35
N LEU A 174 9.59 2.68 -11.48
CA LEU A 174 10.14 4.02 -11.36
C LEU A 174 11.31 4.23 -12.31
N PRO A 175 11.55 5.49 -12.74
CA PRO A 175 12.73 5.85 -13.52
C PRO A 175 14.03 5.48 -12.80
N PRO A 176 15.13 5.21 -13.54
CA PRO A 176 16.40 4.79 -12.91
C PRO A 176 17.01 5.85 -11.98
N ASP A 177 16.74 7.11 -12.25
CA ASP A 177 17.21 8.30 -11.52
C ASP A 177 16.23 8.75 -10.42
N TRP A 178 15.16 7.98 -10.15
CA TRP A 178 14.23 8.29 -9.07
C TRP A 178 14.87 8.06 -7.71
N GLU A 179 14.70 9.00 -6.79
CA GLU A 179 15.22 8.93 -5.43
C GLU A 179 14.14 8.44 -4.45
N GLY A 180 14.52 7.46 -3.61
CA GLY A 180 13.64 6.91 -2.59
C GLY A 180 12.71 5.80 -3.07
N HIS A 181 11.73 5.46 -2.20
CA HIS A 181 10.81 4.34 -2.36
C HIS A 181 9.39 4.75 -1.93
N PRO A 182 8.49 5.03 -2.88
CA PRO A 182 7.22 5.73 -2.61
C PRO A 182 6.20 4.99 -1.74
N LEU A 183 6.28 3.65 -1.63
CA LEU A 183 5.33 2.90 -0.80
C LEU A 183 5.75 2.78 0.67
N ARG A 184 6.93 3.27 1.03
CA ARG A 184 7.29 3.40 2.44
C ARG A 184 6.39 4.42 3.13
N LYS A 185 5.99 4.14 4.37
CA LYS A 185 5.14 5.04 5.17
C LYS A 185 5.85 6.31 5.63
N ASP A 186 7.18 6.27 5.66
CA ASP A 186 8.06 7.41 5.96
C ASP A 186 8.40 8.24 4.71
N TYR A 187 7.99 7.79 3.52
CA TYR A 187 8.14 8.57 2.30
C TYR A 187 7.12 9.72 2.29
N PRO A 188 7.56 10.97 2.07
CA PRO A 188 6.67 12.12 2.11
C PRO A 188 5.58 12.04 1.03
N LEU A 189 4.34 12.44 1.40
CA LEU A 189 3.21 12.51 0.45
C LEU A 189 3.19 13.82 -0.35
N GLU A 190 3.93 14.82 0.14
CA GLU A 190 4.05 16.09 -0.55
C GLU A 190 5.01 15.98 -1.73
N PHE A 191 4.86 16.88 -2.71
CA PHE A 191 5.77 16.96 -3.84
C PHE A 191 7.22 17.14 -3.35
N ILE A 192 8.09 16.23 -3.77
CA ILE A 192 9.51 16.27 -3.44
C ILE A 192 10.26 16.66 -4.68
N GLU A 193 11.10 17.68 -4.56
CA GLU A 193 12.12 17.94 -5.54
C GLU A 193 13.18 16.84 -5.45
N ASN A 194 13.14 15.90 -6.36
CA ASN A 194 14.18 14.91 -6.57
C ASN A 194 14.88 15.14 -7.91
N ALA A 195 15.97 14.44 -8.15
CA ALA A 195 16.74 14.62 -9.39
C ALA A 195 15.88 14.36 -10.64
N TRP A 196 14.95 13.43 -10.57
CA TRP A 196 14.04 13.16 -11.68
C TRP A 196 13.07 14.31 -11.93
N THR A 197 12.42 14.84 -10.89
CA THR A 197 11.48 15.97 -11.03
C THR A 197 12.18 17.22 -11.54
N ALA A 198 13.39 17.49 -11.04
CA ALA A 198 14.20 18.63 -11.49
C ALA A 198 14.59 18.53 -12.98
N ASN A 199 14.83 17.33 -13.49
CA ASN A 199 15.27 17.11 -14.86
C ASN A 199 14.12 16.97 -15.87
N HIS A 200 12.94 16.50 -15.44
CA HIS A 200 11.86 16.10 -16.34
C HIS A 200 10.59 16.93 -16.22
N LEU A 201 10.37 17.59 -15.08
CA LEU A 201 9.23 18.47 -14.93
C LEU A 201 9.61 19.93 -15.21
N PRO A 202 8.74 20.70 -15.87
CA PRO A 202 8.99 22.12 -16.07
C PRO A 202 9.06 22.82 -14.70
N VAL A 203 10.00 23.75 -14.58
CA VAL A 203 10.09 24.61 -13.40
C VAL A 203 8.79 25.40 -13.29
N MET A 204 8.06 25.24 -12.19
CA MET A 204 6.84 26.01 -11.96
C MET A 204 7.18 27.48 -11.85
N THR A 205 6.42 28.32 -12.52
CA THR A 205 6.54 29.77 -12.39
C THR A 205 6.07 30.23 -11.01
N GLU A 206 6.52 31.40 -10.57
CA GLU A 206 6.07 31.97 -9.29
C GLU A 206 4.53 32.07 -9.18
N VAL A 207 3.88 32.35 -10.30
CA VAL A 207 2.40 32.42 -10.38
C VAL A 207 1.75 31.06 -10.16
N GLU A 208 2.32 29.98 -10.74
CA GLU A 208 1.83 28.62 -10.56
C GLU A 208 2.08 28.12 -9.14
N MET A 209 3.22 28.44 -8.54
CA MET A 209 3.52 28.16 -7.14
C MET A 209 2.54 28.86 -6.20
N GLU A 210 2.24 30.13 -6.42
CA GLU A 210 1.28 30.89 -5.63
C GLU A 210 -0.14 30.30 -5.75
N GLN A 211 -0.54 29.89 -6.95
CA GLN A 211 -1.81 29.20 -7.18
C GLN A 211 -1.87 27.85 -6.46
N LEU A 212 -0.77 27.10 -6.45
CA LEU A 212 -0.66 25.83 -5.73
C LEU A 212 -0.78 26.06 -4.21
N HIS A 213 -0.10 27.06 -3.66
CA HIS A 213 -0.22 27.43 -2.26
C HIS A 213 -1.65 27.85 -1.89
N GLN A 214 -2.30 28.62 -2.74
CA GLN A 214 -3.69 29.01 -2.52
C GLN A 214 -4.63 27.81 -2.54
N ARG A 215 -4.45 26.88 -3.49
CA ARG A 215 -5.23 25.62 -3.54
C ARG A 215 -5.06 24.82 -2.27
N ARG A 216 -3.82 24.63 -1.78
CA ARG A 216 -3.52 23.93 -0.51
C ARG A 216 -4.20 24.60 0.67
N ALA A 217 -4.13 25.92 0.77
CA ALA A 217 -4.77 26.69 1.82
C ALA A 217 -6.31 26.52 1.85
N TYR A 218 -6.92 26.26 0.71
CA TYR A 218 -8.38 26.03 0.59
C TYR A 218 -8.76 24.54 0.65
N GLY A 219 -7.82 23.63 0.92
CA GLY A 219 -8.09 22.19 0.98
C GLY A 219 -8.50 21.56 -0.37
N LEU A 220 -8.21 22.24 -1.47
CA LEU A 220 -8.59 21.81 -2.81
C LEU A 220 -7.62 20.83 -3.45
N ASP A 221 -6.46 20.59 -2.83
CA ASP A 221 -5.40 19.75 -3.39
C ASP A 221 -5.72 18.26 -3.43
N LEU A 222 -6.64 17.79 -2.58
CA LEU A 222 -6.99 16.37 -2.51
C LEU A 222 -8.06 15.95 -3.53
N LEU A 223 -8.65 16.88 -4.27
CA LEU A 223 -9.82 16.61 -5.10
C LEU A 223 -9.76 17.15 -6.53
N SER A 224 -8.70 17.80 -6.91
CA SER A 224 -8.72 18.43 -8.23
C SER A 224 -7.42 18.26 -9.00
N VAL A 225 -7.32 17.14 -9.67
CA VAL A 225 -6.78 17.20 -11.02
C VAL A 225 -7.69 18.18 -11.77
N PRO A 226 -7.18 19.27 -12.38
CA PRO A 226 -8.00 20.27 -13.08
C PRO A 226 -8.96 19.66 -14.10
N GLU A 227 -8.59 18.53 -14.68
CA GLU A 227 -9.38 17.74 -15.61
C GLU A 227 -10.62 17.12 -14.95
N GLU A 228 -10.53 16.61 -13.73
CA GLU A 228 -11.70 16.03 -13.04
C GLU A 228 -12.71 17.11 -12.62
N ARG A 229 -12.26 18.30 -12.33
CA ARG A 229 -13.14 19.42 -12.01
C ARG A 229 -13.86 19.94 -13.25
N MET A 230 -13.16 20.07 -14.37
CA MET A 230 -13.78 20.38 -15.67
C MET A 230 -14.76 19.28 -16.07
N MET A 231 -14.43 18.00 -15.88
CA MET A 231 -15.33 16.90 -16.17
C MET A 231 -16.58 16.92 -15.28
N ARG A 232 -16.46 17.28 -13.99
CA ARG A 232 -17.63 17.44 -13.10
C ARG A 232 -18.50 18.63 -13.47
N GLU A 233 -17.93 19.74 -13.89
CA GLU A 233 -18.68 20.90 -14.36
C GLU A 233 -19.41 20.63 -15.69
N ILE A 234 -18.81 19.80 -16.58
CA ILE A 234 -19.42 19.36 -17.84
C ILE A 234 -20.60 18.41 -17.59
N PHE A 235 -20.55 17.59 -16.52
CA PHE A 235 -21.58 16.58 -16.20
C PHE A 235 -22.52 16.97 -15.05
N ILE A 236 -22.77 18.25 -14.82
CA ILE A 236 -23.76 18.67 -13.82
C ILE A 236 -25.15 18.19 -14.23
N GLY A 237 -25.74 17.32 -13.43
CA GLY A 237 -27.11 16.83 -13.63
C GLY A 237 -27.30 15.87 -14.79
N GLY A 238 -26.26 15.17 -15.24
CA GLY A 238 -26.34 14.16 -16.30
C GLY A 238 -26.59 14.75 -17.70
N LYS A 239 -26.36 16.03 -17.88
CA LYS A 239 -26.37 16.69 -19.20
C LYS A 239 -25.01 17.21 -19.53
N GLU A 240 -24.51 16.83 -20.69
CA GLU A 240 -23.27 17.34 -21.25
C GLU A 240 -23.44 18.83 -21.55
N VAL A 241 -22.72 19.70 -20.84
CA VAL A 241 -22.73 21.14 -21.12
C VAL A 241 -21.46 21.42 -21.93
N MET A 242 -21.60 21.44 -23.25
CA MET A 242 -20.50 21.84 -24.11
C MET A 242 -20.12 23.31 -23.85
N PRO A 243 -18.84 23.64 -23.69
CA PRO A 243 -18.44 25.04 -23.63
C PRO A 243 -18.87 25.75 -24.91
N LYS A 244 -19.60 26.86 -24.76
CA LYS A 244 -19.90 27.70 -25.89
C LYS A 244 -18.61 28.37 -26.34
N ASP A 245 -18.16 28.00 -27.51
CA ASP A 245 -17.06 28.68 -28.17
C ASP A 245 -17.36 30.19 -28.20
N LYS A 246 -16.42 30.97 -27.70
CA LYS A 246 -16.41 32.43 -27.87
C LYS A 246 -15.49 32.78 -28.99
#